data_643465b525159aca8be4b06190163b3f
#
_entry.id   643465b525159aca8be4b06190163b3f
#
_cell.length_a   1.000
_cell.length_b   1.000
_cell.length_c   1.000
_cell.angle_alpha   90.00
_cell.angle_beta   90.00
_cell.angle_gamma   90.00
#
_symmetry.space_group_name_H-M   'P 1'
#
loop_
_entity.id
_entity.type
_entity.pdbx_description
1 polymer ?
#
loop_
_entity_poly.entity_id
_entity_poly.type
_entity_poly.pdbx_seq_one_letter_code
_entity_poly.pdbx_strand_id
1 'polypeptide(L)'
;MVQVVAGIIERQGRFLICRRKPEQSHPLKWEFPGGKVEPGETPEQALARELEEELGIVGAAGQEIMRYPYTYPGRDTILLIFFRVKEFGGEPRNVIFHEMRWEPAAKLAEFDFVEGDSKFIRANQERDS
;
A
#
# COMPACT_ATOMS: atom_id res chain seq x y z
N MET A 1 12.44 -15.02 -1.80
CA MET A 1 12.19 -13.65 -1.30
C MET A 1 10.69 -13.46 -1.10
N VAL A 2 10.28 -13.01 0.06
CA VAL A 2 8.87 -12.74 0.33
C VAL A 2 8.42 -11.56 -0.53
N GLN A 3 7.25 -11.70 -1.18
CA GLN A 3 6.66 -10.63 -1.97
C GLN A 3 5.59 -9.92 -1.15
N VAL A 4 5.55 -8.59 -1.23
CA VAL A 4 4.58 -7.77 -0.53
C VAL A 4 3.92 -6.84 -1.53
N VAL A 5 2.60 -6.88 -1.62
CA VAL A 5 1.84 -6.03 -2.54
C VAL A 5 1.30 -4.80 -1.82
N ALA A 6 1.25 -3.69 -2.53
CA ALA A 6 0.66 -2.45 -2.03
C ALA A 6 -0.29 -1.91 -3.09
N GLY A 7 -1.47 -1.46 -2.65
CA GLY A 7 -2.49 -0.92 -3.54
C GLY A 7 -2.50 0.61 -3.53
N ILE A 8 -2.32 1.20 -4.70
CA ILE A 8 -2.42 2.64 -4.88
C ILE A 8 -3.83 2.93 -5.39
N ILE A 9 -4.68 3.47 -4.52
CA ILE A 9 -6.06 3.77 -4.83
C ILE A 9 -6.21 5.29 -4.94
N GLU A 10 -6.57 5.77 -6.11
CA GLU A 10 -6.73 7.20 -6.36
C GLU A 10 -8.20 7.53 -6.62
N ARG A 11 -8.65 8.63 -6.02
CA ARG A 11 -10.00 9.15 -6.21
C ARG A 11 -9.94 10.67 -6.19
N GLN A 12 -10.36 11.31 -7.29
CA GLN A 12 -10.39 12.77 -7.40
C GLN A 12 -9.04 13.42 -7.06
N GLY A 13 -7.95 12.83 -7.55
CA GLY A 13 -6.61 13.37 -7.32
C GLY A 13 -6.03 13.11 -5.94
N ARG A 14 -6.70 12.30 -5.11
CA ARG A 14 -6.25 11.96 -3.77
C ARG A 14 -5.99 10.46 -3.67
N PHE A 15 -5.01 10.10 -2.84
CA PHE A 15 -4.61 8.72 -2.62
C PHE A 15 -5.03 8.25 -1.24
N LEU A 16 -5.48 6.99 -1.17
CA LEU A 16 -5.86 6.38 0.09
C LEU A 16 -4.62 5.91 0.83
N ILE A 17 -4.39 6.48 2.02
CA ILE A 17 -3.29 6.10 2.89
C ILE A 17 -3.82 5.63 4.24
N CYS A 18 -3.09 4.71 4.87
CA CYS A 18 -3.55 4.01 6.06
C CYS A 18 -2.48 4.07 7.14
N ARG A 19 -2.90 4.26 8.40
CA ARG A 19 -1.97 4.38 9.52
C ARG A 19 -2.00 3.12 10.36
N ARG A 20 -0.82 2.58 10.63
CA ARG A 20 -0.66 1.37 11.43
C ARG A 20 -1.01 1.62 12.89
N LYS A 21 -1.52 0.59 13.56
CA LYS A 21 -1.87 0.68 14.97
C LYS A 21 -0.63 0.78 15.86
N PRO A 22 -0.74 1.38 17.06
CA PRO A 22 0.42 1.54 17.94
C PRO A 22 1.02 0.23 18.45
N GLU A 23 0.26 -0.86 18.47
CA GLU A 23 0.72 -2.16 18.94
C GLU A 23 1.37 -3.03 17.85
N GLN A 24 1.36 -2.57 16.58
CA GLN A 24 1.97 -3.30 15.47
C GLN A 24 3.43 -2.91 15.29
N SER A 25 4.18 -3.70 14.47
CA SER A 25 5.51 -3.29 14.01
C SER A 25 5.36 -1.98 13.23
N HIS A 26 6.40 -1.15 13.22
CA HIS A 26 6.36 0.20 12.63
C HIS A 26 5.15 0.98 13.12
N PRO A 27 5.02 1.15 14.46
CA PRO A 27 3.80 1.72 15.05
C PRO A 27 3.52 3.13 14.57
N LEU A 28 2.25 3.39 14.29
CA LEU A 28 1.74 4.70 13.88
C LEU A 28 2.34 5.27 12.59
N LYS A 29 3.10 4.46 11.86
CA LYS A 29 3.58 4.84 10.52
C LYS A 29 2.44 4.71 9.51
N TRP A 30 2.52 5.50 8.46
CA TRP A 30 1.57 5.43 7.35
C TRP A 30 2.07 4.44 6.29
N GLU A 31 1.14 3.86 5.54
CA GLU A 31 1.44 2.90 4.49
C GLU A 31 0.31 2.88 3.46
N PHE A 32 0.61 2.36 2.28
CA PHE A 32 -0.45 2.01 1.35
C PHE A 32 -1.01 0.64 1.77
N PRO A 33 -2.32 0.39 1.58
CA PRO A 33 -2.91 -0.88 1.99
C PRO A 33 -2.37 -2.04 1.15
N GLY A 34 -2.23 -3.21 1.76
CA GLY A 34 -1.70 -4.39 1.10
C GLY A 34 -1.12 -5.36 2.11
N GLY A 35 -0.27 -6.27 1.64
CA GLY A 35 0.34 -7.25 2.53
C GLY A 35 1.09 -8.34 1.77
N LYS A 36 1.46 -9.39 2.50
CA LYS A 36 2.29 -10.47 1.97
C LYS A 36 1.52 -11.35 0.98
N VAL A 37 2.20 -11.73 -0.09
CA VAL A 37 1.71 -12.76 -1.01
C VAL A 37 1.90 -14.11 -0.33
N GLU A 38 0.84 -14.91 -0.25
CA GLU A 38 0.87 -16.22 0.39
C GLU A 38 1.32 -17.30 -0.59
N PRO A 39 1.83 -18.45 -0.08
CA PRO A 39 2.22 -19.56 -0.96
C PRO A 39 1.07 -19.99 -1.88
N GLY A 40 1.37 -20.16 -3.17
CA GLY A 40 0.37 -20.54 -4.17
C GLY A 40 -0.49 -19.41 -4.69
N GLU A 41 -0.29 -18.20 -4.18
CA GLU A 41 -1.06 -17.03 -4.56
C GLU A 41 -0.23 -16.17 -5.54
N THR A 42 -0.89 -15.60 -6.55
CA THR A 42 -0.23 -14.59 -7.40
C THR A 42 -0.27 -13.23 -6.69
N PRO A 43 0.62 -12.29 -7.07
CA PRO A 43 0.54 -10.92 -6.51
C PRO A 43 -0.83 -10.28 -6.72
N GLU A 44 -1.47 -10.51 -7.88
CA GLU A 44 -2.81 -9.99 -8.18
C GLU A 44 -3.86 -10.56 -7.25
N GLN A 45 -3.78 -11.84 -6.93
CA GLN A 45 -4.68 -12.50 -5.97
C GLN A 45 -4.46 -11.95 -4.56
N ALA A 46 -3.21 -11.75 -4.18
CA ALA A 46 -2.87 -11.19 -2.87
C ALA A 46 -3.43 -9.79 -2.72
N LEU A 47 -3.31 -8.97 -3.78
CA LEU A 47 -3.85 -7.61 -3.76
C LEU A 47 -5.36 -7.64 -3.48
N ALA A 48 -6.11 -8.44 -4.23
CA ALA A 48 -7.56 -8.54 -4.06
C ALA A 48 -7.93 -9.00 -2.65
N ARG A 49 -7.24 -10.01 -2.14
CA ARG A 49 -7.51 -10.56 -0.80
C ARG A 49 -7.18 -9.55 0.29
N GLU A 50 -6.01 -8.92 0.23
CA GLU A 50 -5.58 -7.97 1.25
C GLU A 50 -6.50 -6.76 1.30
N LEU A 51 -6.90 -6.22 0.14
CA LEU A 51 -7.77 -5.04 0.12
C LEU A 51 -9.18 -5.37 0.59
N GLU A 52 -9.65 -6.60 0.40
CA GLU A 52 -10.92 -7.03 0.97
C GLU A 52 -10.82 -7.11 2.50
N GLU A 53 -9.75 -7.73 3.02
CA GLU A 53 -9.54 -7.85 4.46
C GLU A 53 -9.40 -6.51 5.16
N GLU A 54 -8.68 -5.57 4.55
CA GLU A 54 -8.32 -4.31 5.20
C GLU A 54 -9.30 -3.17 4.96
N LEU A 55 -9.94 -3.16 3.79
CA LEU A 55 -10.81 -2.05 3.38
C LEU A 55 -12.24 -2.47 3.07
N GLY A 56 -12.52 -3.77 3.05
CA GLY A 56 -13.85 -4.27 2.74
C GLY A 56 -14.27 -4.13 1.28
N ILE A 57 -13.34 -3.81 0.38
CA ILE A 57 -13.65 -3.74 -1.05
C ILE A 57 -13.42 -5.11 -1.69
N VAL A 58 -14.21 -5.45 -2.71
CA VAL A 58 -14.17 -6.77 -3.33
C VAL A 58 -13.69 -6.70 -4.76
N GLY A 59 -12.97 -7.76 -5.19
CA GLY A 59 -12.53 -7.88 -6.57
C GLY A 59 -11.54 -6.81 -7.02
N ALA A 60 -10.75 -6.27 -6.10
CA ALA A 60 -9.79 -5.23 -6.45
C ALA A 60 -8.79 -5.78 -7.47
N ALA A 61 -8.63 -5.03 -8.57
CA ALA A 61 -7.72 -5.38 -9.66
C ALA A 61 -7.03 -4.14 -10.18
N GLY A 62 -5.82 -4.29 -10.68
CA GLY A 62 -5.08 -3.16 -11.19
C GLY A 62 -3.86 -3.56 -11.98
N GLN A 63 -3.01 -2.58 -12.23
CA GLN A 63 -1.80 -2.73 -13.02
C GLN A 63 -0.59 -2.52 -12.14
N GLU A 64 0.40 -3.42 -12.24
CA GLU A 64 1.67 -3.23 -11.56
C GLU A 64 2.37 -2.01 -12.16
N ILE A 65 2.79 -1.07 -11.31
CA ILE A 65 3.43 0.17 -11.77
C ILE A 65 4.86 0.32 -11.28
N MET A 66 5.27 -0.43 -10.26
CA MET A 66 6.63 -0.36 -9.74
C MET A 66 6.91 -1.56 -8.85
N ARG A 67 8.15 -2.07 -8.89
CA ARG A 67 8.61 -3.07 -7.92
C ARG A 67 10.07 -2.85 -7.62
N TYR A 68 10.47 -3.11 -6.39
CA TYR A 68 11.86 -3.05 -5.99
C TYR A 68 12.07 -3.85 -4.71
N PRO A 69 13.29 -4.39 -4.50
CA PRO A 69 13.60 -5.03 -3.23
C PRO A 69 13.83 -3.98 -2.14
N TYR A 70 13.47 -4.33 -0.92
CA TYR A 70 13.72 -3.48 0.23
C TYR A 70 14.05 -4.31 1.46
N THR A 71 15.03 -3.86 2.24
CA THR A 71 15.47 -4.56 3.45
C THR A 71 15.31 -3.64 4.65
N TYR A 72 14.37 -4.00 5.54
CA TYR A 72 14.28 -3.30 6.83
C TYR A 72 15.39 -3.77 7.74
N PRO A 73 15.93 -2.90 8.61
CA PRO A 73 17.00 -3.29 9.52
C PRO A 73 16.66 -4.55 10.33
N GLY A 74 17.57 -5.52 10.31
CA GLY A 74 17.40 -6.78 11.04
C GLY A 74 16.40 -7.75 10.43
N ARG A 75 15.93 -7.51 9.22
CA ARG A 75 14.94 -8.36 8.55
C ARG A 75 15.44 -8.84 7.20
N ASP A 76 14.81 -9.90 6.68
CA ASP A 76 15.10 -10.39 5.35
C ASP A 76 14.60 -9.40 4.29
N THR A 77 15.27 -9.40 3.15
CA THR A 77 14.85 -8.57 2.01
C THR A 77 13.51 -9.04 1.48
N ILE A 78 12.61 -8.09 1.22
CA ILE A 78 11.31 -8.35 0.61
C ILE A 78 11.27 -7.71 -0.78
N LEU A 79 10.38 -8.21 -1.63
CA LEU A 79 10.11 -7.60 -2.92
C LEU A 79 8.79 -6.83 -2.80
N LEU A 80 8.86 -5.51 -2.88
CA LEU A 80 7.68 -4.65 -2.84
C LEU A 80 7.13 -4.48 -4.25
N ILE A 81 5.82 -4.72 -4.41
CA ILE A 81 5.15 -4.64 -5.71
C ILE A 81 3.96 -3.68 -5.55
N PHE A 82 4.00 -2.57 -6.28
CA PHE A 82 2.97 -1.54 -6.20
C PHE A 82 2.03 -1.67 -7.38
N PHE A 83 0.72 -1.73 -7.09
CA PHE A 83 -0.33 -1.81 -8.09
C PHE A 83 -1.16 -0.54 -8.07
N ARG A 84 -1.41 0.02 -9.25
CA ARG A 84 -2.43 1.06 -9.39
C ARG A 84 -3.77 0.34 -9.51
N VAL A 85 -4.62 0.50 -8.50
CA VAL A 85 -5.92 -0.17 -8.47
C VAL A 85 -6.88 0.53 -9.43
N LYS A 86 -7.41 -0.23 -10.39
CA LYS A 86 -8.26 0.29 -11.45
C LYS A 86 -9.73 0.06 -11.20
N GLU A 87 -10.08 -1.03 -10.52
CA GLU A 87 -11.47 -1.38 -10.29
C GLU A 87 -11.63 -2.17 -9.00
N PHE A 88 -12.78 -2.02 -8.38
CA PHE A 88 -13.21 -2.77 -7.20
C PHE A 88 -14.68 -2.52 -6.96
N GLY A 89 -15.32 -3.42 -6.19
CA GLY A 89 -16.69 -3.23 -5.75
C GLY A 89 -16.74 -2.74 -4.31
N GLY A 90 -17.70 -1.89 -4.00
CA GLY A 90 -17.93 -1.38 -2.66
C GLY A 90 -17.17 -0.09 -2.38
N GLU A 91 -17.37 0.45 -1.19
CA GLU A 91 -16.73 1.68 -0.73
C GLU A 91 -15.61 1.33 0.26
N PRO A 92 -14.38 1.82 0.06
CA PRO A 92 -13.29 1.58 1.02
C PRO A 92 -13.67 2.10 2.41
N ARG A 93 -13.47 1.24 3.41
CA ARG A 93 -13.72 1.58 4.81
C ARG A 93 -12.55 1.09 5.65
N ASN A 94 -12.37 1.71 6.81
CA ASN A 94 -11.30 1.33 7.72
C ASN A 94 -11.72 0.13 8.56
N VAL A 95 -11.22 -1.06 8.22
CA VAL A 95 -11.51 -2.29 8.98
C VAL A 95 -10.45 -2.53 10.06
N ILE A 96 -9.17 -2.27 9.76
CA ILE A 96 -8.08 -2.69 10.66
C ILE A 96 -7.10 -1.58 11.07
N PHE A 97 -7.16 -0.40 10.47
CA PHE A 97 -6.14 0.62 10.67
C PHE A 97 -6.46 1.56 11.83
N HIS A 98 -5.41 2.18 12.38
CA HIS A 98 -5.56 3.21 13.38
C HIS A 98 -6.28 4.44 12.79
N GLU A 99 -5.93 4.78 11.55
CA GLU A 99 -6.48 5.93 10.84
C GLU A 99 -6.41 5.70 9.34
N MET A 100 -7.30 6.31 8.57
CA MET A 100 -7.35 6.21 7.13
C MET A 100 -7.65 7.60 6.57
N ARG A 101 -6.91 8.03 5.52
CA ARG A 101 -7.09 9.33 4.91
C ARG A 101 -6.98 9.27 3.39
N TRP A 102 -7.61 10.24 2.74
CA TRP A 102 -7.43 10.52 1.33
C TRP A 102 -6.62 11.80 1.21
N GLU A 103 -5.42 11.72 0.61
CA GLU A 103 -4.51 12.86 0.55
C GLU A 103 -3.96 13.07 -0.86
N PRO A 104 -3.79 14.32 -1.30
CA PRO A 104 -3.19 14.58 -2.63
C PRO A 104 -1.72 14.19 -2.63
N ALA A 105 -1.20 13.85 -3.83
CA ALA A 105 0.18 13.41 -3.99
C ALA A 105 1.19 14.38 -3.36
N ALA A 106 0.96 15.68 -3.51
CA ALA A 106 1.87 16.70 -2.99
C ALA A 106 1.99 16.68 -1.46
N LYS A 107 1.00 16.10 -0.77
CA LYS A 107 0.99 16.03 0.69
C LYS A 107 1.62 14.76 1.25
N LEU A 108 1.82 13.73 0.43
CA LEU A 108 2.29 12.43 0.93
C LEU A 108 3.64 12.51 1.64
N ALA A 109 4.55 13.37 1.18
CA ALA A 109 5.86 13.52 1.81
C ALA A 109 5.80 14.10 3.23
N GLU A 110 4.67 14.68 3.61
CA GLU A 110 4.48 15.24 4.96
C GLU A 110 4.09 14.17 5.98
N PHE A 111 3.74 12.97 5.54
CA PHE A 111 3.34 11.88 6.41
C PHE A 111 4.52 10.96 6.70
N ASP A 112 4.56 10.40 7.90
CA ASP A 112 5.63 9.52 8.34
C ASP A 112 5.36 8.09 7.85
N PHE A 113 5.73 7.84 6.58
CA PHE A 113 5.52 6.53 5.94
C PHE A 113 6.55 5.50 6.38
N VAL A 114 6.15 4.22 6.32
CA VAL A 114 7.13 3.13 6.40
C VAL A 114 8.16 3.33 5.29
N GLU A 115 9.42 3.01 5.59
CA GLU A 115 10.54 3.32 4.68
C GLU A 115 10.39 2.67 3.30
N GLY A 116 9.85 1.46 3.24
CA GLY A 116 9.63 0.78 1.97
C GLY A 116 8.74 1.57 1.02
N ASP A 117 7.68 2.20 1.55
CA ASP A 117 6.76 2.98 0.73
C ASP A 117 7.31 4.37 0.41
N SER A 118 8.21 4.89 1.24
CA SER A 118 8.80 6.22 1.04
C SER A 118 9.52 6.33 -0.30
N LYS A 119 10.20 5.27 -0.72
CA LYS A 119 10.91 5.26 -2.01
C LYS A 119 9.94 5.43 -3.18
N PHE A 120 8.79 4.75 -3.12
CA PHE A 120 7.74 4.90 -4.12
C PHE A 120 7.24 6.35 -4.18
N ILE A 121 6.99 6.95 -3.01
CA ILE A 121 6.48 8.33 -2.93
C ILE A 121 7.48 9.29 -3.55
N ARG A 122 8.78 9.17 -3.22
CA ARG A 122 9.82 10.04 -3.78
C ARG A 122 9.90 9.92 -5.30
N ALA A 123 9.86 8.70 -5.82
CA ALA A 123 9.92 8.46 -7.26
C ALA A 123 8.76 9.12 -8.01
N ASN A 124 7.56 9.06 -7.42
CA ASN A 124 6.38 9.66 -8.04
C ASN A 124 6.38 11.17 -7.98
N GLN A 125 6.88 11.76 -6.91
CA GLN A 125 7.00 13.22 -6.81
C GLN A 125 8.01 13.77 -7.81
N GLU A 126 9.11 13.06 -8.04
CA GLU A 126 10.10 13.46 -9.03
C GLU A 126 9.51 13.45 -10.43
N ARG A 127 8.59 12.53 -10.73
CA ARG A 127 7.95 12.44 -12.03
C ARG A 127 6.94 13.57 -12.28
N ASP A 128 6.35 14.10 -11.21
CA ASP A 128 5.33 15.14 -11.29
C ASP A 128 5.93 16.56 -11.24
N SER A 129 7.21 16.66 -10.98
CA SER A 129 7.88 17.95 -10.86
C SER A 129 8.46 18.45 -12.20
#